data_989ee9e80d3c1687df46a52f138c01fa
#
_entry.id   989ee9e80d3c1687df46a52f138c01fa
#
_cell.length_a   1.000
_cell.length_b   1.000
_cell.length_c   1.000
_cell.angle_alpha   90.00
_cell.angle_beta   90.00
_cell.angle_gamma   90.00
#
_symmetry.space_group_name_H-M   'P 1'
#
loop_
_entity.id
_entity.type
_entity.pdbx_description
1 polymer ?
#
loop_
_entity_poly.entity_id
_entity_poly.type
_entity_poly.pdbx_seq_one_letter_code
_entity_poly.pdbx_strand_id
1 'polypeptide(L)'
;WYQSIPHLLEMVQSENPSSILDIGVGFGKYGLLLRDMLELPFERYHKQQWKLKLDGVEVFSEYKNPIHDYIYDHIYYDNIVDIVDKLPHYDVILMIDIIEHFNKEEGLSLIAKLLKRTKKCLIVSTPLYPANIKTYLGSEYDQHKSRWWELDFVDFDVAYKFIPIGTNGAYIVKIFPTKHHGS
;
A
#
# COMPACT_ATOMS: atom_id res chain seq x y z
N TRP A 1 6.78 9.65 0.61
CA TRP A 1 7.23 11.02 0.25
C TRP A 1 6.04 11.86 -0.21
N TYR A 2 5.91 13.13 0.26
CA TYR A 2 4.73 13.96 -0.05
C TYR A 2 4.52 14.20 -1.56
N GLN A 3 5.58 14.28 -2.35
CA GLN A 3 5.50 14.52 -3.81
C GLN A 3 4.98 13.31 -4.60
N SER A 4 5.03 12.10 -4.04
CA SER A 4 4.45 10.90 -4.66
C SER A 4 2.95 10.78 -4.44
N ILE A 5 2.39 11.48 -3.44
CA ILE A 5 0.98 11.36 -3.04
C ILE A 5 0.02 11.62 -4.21
N PRO A 6 0.10 12.72 -4.99
CA PRO A 6 -0.84 12.95 -6.08
C PRO A 6 -0.86 11.81 -7.09
N HIS A 7 0.32 11.30 -7.42
CA HIS A 7 0.46 10.22 -8.41
C HIS A 7 -0.11 8.89 -7.90
N LEU A 8 0.10 8.58 -6.61
CA LEU A 8 -0.50 7.41 -5.97
C LEU A 8 -2.02 7.50 -5.97
N LEU A 9 -2.57 8.66 -5.60
CA LEU A 9 -4.00 8.89 -5.59
C LEU A 9 -4.61 8.82 -6.99
N GLU A 10 -3.97 9.40 -8.02
CA GLU A 10 -4.38 9.26 -9.43
C GLU A 10 -4.44 7.80 -9.87
N MET A 11 -3.42 6.99 -9.51
CA MET A 11 -3.40 5.56 -9.83
C MET A 11 -4.54 4.80 -9.16
N VAL A 12 -4.85 5.12 -7.91
CA VAL A 12 -5.99 4.51 -7.20
C VAL A 12 -7.31 4.94 -7.84
N GLN A 13 -7.48 6.25 -8.07
CA GLN A 13 -8.72 6.80 -8.64
C GLN A 13 -9.03 6.20 -10.01
N SER A 14 -8.01 6.01 -10.87
CA SER A 14 -8.19 5.41 -12.19
C SER A 14 -8.77 4.00 -12.16
N GLU A 15 -8.62 3.28 -11.05
CA GLU A 15 -9.18 1.93 -10.87
C GLU A 15 -10.64 1.94 -10.43
N ASN A 16 -11.17 3.08 -9.97
CA ASN A 16 -12.52 3.16 -9.40
C ASN A 16 -12.82 1.98 -8.44
N PRO A 17 -12.05 1.85 -7.34
CA PRO A 17 -12.14 0.69 -6.46
C PRO A 17 -13.35 0.76 -5.54
N SER A 18 -13.93 -0.41 -5.25
CA SER A 18 -14.93 -0.59 -4.19
C SER A 18 -14.32 -1.11 -2.89
N SER A 19 -13.10 -1.61 -2.96
CA SER A 19 -12.37 -2.13 -1.78
C SER A 19 -10.87 -1.89 -1.91
N ILE A 20 -10.26 -1.40 -0.81
CA ILE A 20 -8.83 -1.15 -0.72
C ILE A 20 -8.27 -1.78 0.55
N LEU A 21 -7.08 -2.38 0.45
CA LEU A 21 -6.25 -2.74 1.59
C LEU A 21 -5.03 -1.82 1.63
N ASP A 22 -4.81 -1.15 2.76
CA ASP A 22 -3.65 -0.30 3.02
C ASP A 22 -2.67 -1.02 3.93
N ILE A 23 -1.50 -1.44 3.39
CA ILE A 23 -0.49 -2.18 4.14
C ILE A 23 0.55 -1.19 4.67
N GLY A 24 0.77 -1.20 5.99
CA GLY A 24 1.59 -0.23 6.69
C GLY A 24 0.84 1.07 6.91
N VAL A 25 -0.28 1.00 7.62
CA VAL A 25 -1.18 2.14 7.88
C VAL A 25 -0.44 3.32 8.51
N GLY A 26 0.54 3.06 9.40
CA GLY A 26 1.26 4.09 10.13
C GLY A 26 0.30 5.01 10.88
N PHE A 27 0.41 6.33 10.66
CA PHE A 27 -0.51 7.30 11.27
C PHE A 27 -1.93 7.30 10.67
N GLY A 28 -2.16 6.66 9.52
CA GLY A 28 -3.45 6.67 8.81
C GLY A 28 -3.56 7.67 7.66
N LYS A 29 -2.42 8.20 7.21
CA LYS A 29 -2.36 9.24 6.18
C LYS A 29 -3.08 8.85 4.88
N TYR A 30 -2.79 7.69 4.32
CA TYR A 30 -3.38 7.26 3.06
C TYR A 30 -4.87 6.96 3.20
N GLY A 31 -5.29 6.36 4.31
CA GLY A 31 -6.70 6.15 4.59
C GLY A 31 -7.51 7.44 4.58
N LEU A 32 -6.99 8.50 5.23
CA LEU A 32 -7.62 9.82 5.23
C LEU A 32 -7.74 10.40 3.80
N LEU A 33 -6.65 10.39 3.04
CA LEU A 33 -6.63 10.90 1.67
C LEU A 33 -7.56 10.11 0.72
N LEU A 34 -7.66 8.80 0.90
CA LEU A 34 -8.57 7.96 0.13
C LEU A 34 -10.04 8.27 0.44
N ARG A 35 -10.39 8.50 1.70
CA ARG A 35 -11.75 8.92 2.07
C ARG A 35 -12.06 10.29 1.49
N ASP A 36 -11.14 11.25 1.59
CA ASP A 36 -11.29 12.57 1.00
C ASP A 36 -11.56 12.47 -0.51
N MET A 37 -10.75 11.73 -1.23
CA MET A 37 -10.83 11.61 -2.69
C MET A 37 -12.04 10.79 -3.19
N LEU A 38 -12.37 9.69 -2.51
CA LEU A 38 -13.34 8.70 -3.03
C LEU A 38 -14.73 8.79 -2.39
N GLU A 39 -14.89 9.58 -1.33
CA GLU A 39 -16.18 9.73 -0.64
C GLU A 39 -16.73 11.15 -0.71
N LEU A 40 -15.92 12.18 -0.37
CA LEU A 40 -16.42 13.55 -0.26
C LEU A 40 -16.94 14.14 -1.57
N PRO A 41 -16.35 13.90 -2.76
CA PRO A 41 -16.90 14.40 -4.03
C PRO A 41 -18.29 13.85 -4.36
N PHE A 42 -18.72 12.79 -3.68
CA PHE A 42 -20.04 12.18 -3.83
C PHE A 42 -20.98 12.53 -2.67
N GLU A 43 -20.68 13.61 -1.93
CA GLU A 43 -21.47 14.10 -0.79
C GLU A 43 -21.60 13.10 0.37
N ARG A 44 -20.66 12.17 0.52
CA ARG A 44 -20.61 11.17 1.58
C ARG A 44 -19.71 11.65 2.72
N TYR A 45 -20.19 12.59 3.51
CA TYR A 45 -19.43 13.29 4.56
C TYR A 45 -19.29 12.51 5.87
N HIS A 46 -20.17 11.53 6.09
CA HIS A 46 -20.18 10.75 7.33
C HIS A 46 -19.87 9.29 7.09
N LYS A 47 -19.19 8.64 8.04
CA LYS A 47 -18.75 7.24 7.94
C LYS A 47 -19.88 6.28 7.50
N GLN A 48 -21.11 6.50 7.98
CA GLN A 48 -22.26 5.66 7.63
C GLN A 48 -22.69 5.76 6.15
N GLN A 49 -22.23 6.80 5.44
CA GLN A 49 -22.55 7.04 4.03
C GLN A 49 -21.47 6.46 3.10
N TRP A 50 -20.29 6.12 3.64
CA TRP A 50 -19.16 5.67 2.85
C TRP A 50 -19.45 4.36 2.12
N LYS A 51 -18.96 4.24 0.89
CA LYS A 51 -19.17 3.08 0.02
C LYS A 51 -17.89 2.27 -0.18
N LEU A 52 -16.74 2.92 -0.08
CA LEU A 52 -15.46 2.25 -0.17
C LEU A 52 -15.24 1.39 1.07
N LYS A 53 -15.01 0.10 0.88
CA LYS A 53 -14.44 -0.74 1.93
C LYS A 53 -12.94 -0.45 2.03
N LEU A 54 -12.50 0.05 3.17
CA LEU A 54 -11.11 0.40 3.42
C LEU A 54 -10.61 -0.32 4.67
N ASP A 55 -9.82 -1.37 4.48
CA ASP A 55 -9.16 -2.09 5.55
C ASP A 55 -7.66 -1.73 5.59
N GLY A 56 -7.02 -1.95 6.72
CA GLY A 56 -5.60 -1.71 6.91
C GLY A 56 -4.87 -2.88 7.55
N VAL A 57 -3.54 -2.91 7.38
CA VAL A 57 -2.63 -3.79 8.11
C VAL A 57 -1.55 -2.94 8.75
N GLU A 58 -1.30 -3.13 10.05
CA GLU A 58 -0.25 -2.43 10.79
C GLU A 58 0.43 -3.41 11.75
N VAL A 59 1.73 -3.60 11.57
CA VAL A 59 2.49 -4.54 12.42
C VAL A 59 2.83 -3.94 13.78
N PHE A 60 3.00 -2.61 13.85
CA PHE A 60 3.39 -1.93 15.07
C PHE A 60 2.16 -1.33 15.76
N SER A 61 1.62 -2.04 16.73
CA SER A 61 0.38 -1.66 17.44
C SER A 61 0.44 -0.31 18.18
N GLU A 62 1.64 0.19 18.49
CA GLU A 62 1.84 1.50 19.13
C GLU A 62 1.42 2.68 18.22
N TYR A 63 1.28 2.45 16.91
CA TYR A 63 0.71 3.45 16.01
C TYR A 63 -0.80 3.62 16.13
N LYS A 64 -1.48 2.75 16.89
CA LYS A 64 -2.93 2.84 17.07
C LYS A 64 -3.34 4.22 17.60
N ASN A 65 -4.29 4.84 16.91
CA ASN A 65 -4.78 6.18 17.24
C ASN A 65 -6.25 6.35 16.78
N PRO A 66 -6.96 7.41 17.20
CA PRO A 66 -8.37 7.61 16.85
C PRO A 66 -8.66 7.74 15.35
N ILE A 67 -7.67 8.12 14.51
CA ILE A 67 -7.83 8.18 13.04
C ILE A 67 -8.07 6.78 12.50
N HIS A 68 -7.38 5.79 13.04
CA HIS A 68 -7.56 4.38 12.64
C HIS A 68 -9.00 3.94 12.81
N ASP A 69 -9.58 4.17 14.00
CA ASP A 69 -10.94 3.74 14.33
C ASP A 69 -12.01 4.47 13.50
N TYR A 70 -11.72 5.73 13.12
CA TYR A 70 -12.67 6.51 12.32
C TYR A 70 -12.55 6.21 10.83
N ILE A 71 -11.34 6.18 10.27
CA ILE A 71 -11.09 6.15 8.83
C ILE A 71 -11.22 4.75 8.23
N TYR A 72 -10.69 3.73 8.92
CA TYR A 72 -10.71 2.35 8.41
C TYR A 72 -11.98 1.61 8.86
N ASP A 73 -12.40 0.63 8.06
CA ASP A 73 -13.47 -0.28 8.44
C ASP A 73 -12.92 -1.37 9.37
N HIS A 74 -11.71 -1.84 9.08
CA HIS A 74 -10.98 -2.77 9.93
C HIS A 74 -9.47 -2.56 9.79
N ILE A 75 -8.71 -2.70 10.89
CA ILE A 75 -7.25 -2.78 10.87
C ILE A 75 -6.82 -4.09 11.52
N TYR A 76 -6.04 -4.86 10.76
CA TYR A 76 -5.32 -6.04 11.24
C TYR A 76 -4.02 -5.56 11.90
N TYR A 77 -3.94 -5.59 13.22
CA TYR A 77 -2.69 -5.31 13.94
C TYR A 77 -1.85 -6.58 13.99
N ASP A 78 -1.24 -6.91 12.85
CA ASP A 78 -0.55 -8.17 12.64
C ASP A 78 0.50 -8.03 11.54
N ASN A 79 1.45 -8.98 11.45
CA ASN A 79 2.40 -8.99 10.35
C ASN A 79 1.71 -9.48 9.06
N ILE A 80 1.81 -8.70 8.00
CA ILE A 80 1.22 -9.02 6.69
C ILE A 80 1.64 -10.40 6.18
N VAL A 81 2.88 -10.82 6.44
CA VAL A 81 3.41 -12.12 6.00
C VAL A 81 2.62 -13.29 6.59
N ASP A 82 2.14 -13.14 7.84
CA ASP A 82 1.45 -14.20 8.59
C ASP A 82 -0.04 -14.29 8.24
N ILE A 83 -0.62 -13.17 7.77
CA ILE A 83 -2.06 -13.09 7.53
C ILE A 83 -2.46 -13.05 6.06
N VAL A 84 -1.55 -12.77 5.13
CA VAL A 84 -1.85 -12.53 3.70
C VAL A 84 -2.70 -13.63 3.08
N ASP A 85 -2.45 -14.90 3.44
CA ASP A 85 -3.18 -16.05 2.89
C ASP A 85 -4.62 -16.18 3.43
N LYS A 86 -4.97 -15.43 4.49
CA LYS A 86 -6.30 -15.42 5.12
C LYS A 86 -7.12 -14.17 4.77
N LEU A 87 -6.48 -13.16 4.18
CA LEU A 87 -7.15 -11.89 3.84
C LEU A 87 -8.22 -12.09 2.76
N PRO A 88 -9.30 -11.31 2.79
CA PRO A 88 -10.25 -11.26 1.69
C PRO A 88 -9.59 -10.68 0.42
N HIS A 89 -10.32 -10.71 -0.70
CA HIS A 89 -9.87 -10.08 -1.94
C HIS A 89 -10.26 -8.60 -1.96
N TYR A 90 -9.32 -7.75 -2.41
CA TYR A 90 -9.51 -6.32 -2.58
C TYR A 90 -9.36 -5.92 -4.04
N ASP A 91 -10.05 -4.85 -4.45
CA ASP A 91 -9.87 -4.30 -5.79
C ASP A 91 -8.46 -3.74 -5.96
N VAL A 92 -8.01 -2.96 -4.98
CA VAL A 92 -6.66 -2.39 -4.95
C VAL A 92 -6.00 -2.73 -3.61
N ILE A 93 -4.73 -3.09 -3.67
CA ILE A 93 -3.88 -3.22 -2.48
C ILE A 93 -2.78 -2.16 -2.58
N LEU A 94 -2.54 -1.44 -1.49
CA LEU A 94 -1.47 -0.46 -1.36
C LEU A 94 -0.36 -1.01 -0.47
N MET A 95 0.88 -0.90 -0.93
CA MET A 95 2.09 -1.21 -0.18
C MET A 95 3.08 -0.05 -0.37
N ILE A 96 2.87 1.03 0.40
CA ILE A 96 3.53 2.31 0.20
C ILE A 96 4.66 2.49 1.22
N ASP A 97 5.90 2.56 0.73
CA ASP A 97 7.11 2.67 1.54
C ASP A 97 7.20 1.53 2.59
N ILE A 98 6.96 0.30 2.14
CA ILE A 98 6.92 -0.92 2.95
C ILE A 98 7.86 -2.00 2.40
N ILE A 99 7.97 -2.15 1.06
CA ILE A 99 8.70 -3.26 0.44
C ILE A 99 10.19 -3.25 0.81
N GLU A 100 10.77 -2.09 1.06
CA GLU A 100 12.17 -1.92 1.46
C GLU A 100 12.50 -2.50 2.84
N HIS A 101 11.48 -2.76 3.67
CA HIS A 101 11.65 -3.37 4.99
C HIS A 101 11.80 -4.90 4.93
N PHE A 102 11.60 -5.50 3.76
CA PHE A 102 11.83 -6.92 3.48
C PHE A 102 13.16 -7.12 2.75
N ASN A 103 13.77 -8.31 2.88
CA ASN A 103 14.78 -8.70 1.91
C ASN A 103 14.12 -9.00 0.55
N LYS A 104 14.92 -9.12 -0.53
CA LYS A 104 14.39 -9.30 -1.89
C LYS A 104 13.50 -10.52 -2.06
N GLU A 105 13.92 -11.65 -1.53
CA GLU A 105 13.21 -12.92 -1.66
C GLU A 105 11.86 -12.87 -0.93
N GLU A 106 11.87 -12.39 0.31
CA GLU A 106 10.65 -12.20 1.11
C GLU A 106 9.70 -11.22 0.44
N GLY A 107 10.20 -10.09 -0.05
CA GLY A 107 9.38 -9.07 -0.72
C GLY A 107 8.74 -9.59 -2.01
N LEU A 108 9.49 -10.31 -2.87
CA LEU A 108 8.94 -10.92 -4.09
C LEU A 108 7.90 -12.00 -3.76
N SER A 109 8.17 -12.83 -2.76
CA SER A 109 7.20 -13.82 -2.27
C SER A 109 5.92 -13.17 -1.75
N LEU A 110 6.05 -12.07 -0.99
CA LEU A 110 4.90 -11.31 -0.49
C LEU A 110 4.09 -10.70 -1.64
N ILE A 111 4.73 -10.08 -2.63
CA ILE A 111 4.06 -9.56 -3.84
C ILE A 111 3.25 -10.67 -4.51
N ALA A 112 3.85 -11.84 -4.75
CA ALA A 112 3.18 -12.96 -5.38
C ALA A 112 1.94 -13.45 -4.60
N LYS A 113 1.99 -13.43 -3.27
CA LYS A 113 0.86 -13.75 -2.40
C LYS A 113 -0.22 -12.67 -2.43
N LEU A 114 0.17 -11.39 -2.38
CA LEU A 114 -0.74 -10.25 -2.44
C LEU A 114 -1.49 -10.20 -3.77
N LEU A 115 -0.84 -10.52 -4.89
CA LEU A 115 -1.48 -10.59 -6.20
C LEU A 115 -2.61 -11.62 -6.25
N LYS A 116 -2.52 -12.72 -5.50
CA LYS A 116 -3.61 -13.69 -5.36
C LYS A 116 -4.83 -13.11 -4.60
N ARG A 117 -4.65 -12.04 -3.84
CA ARG A 117 -5.71 -11.32 -3.10
C ARG A 117 -6.17 -10.05 -3.81
N THR A 118 -5.55 -9.72 -4.93
CA THR A 118 -5.79 -8.50 -5.70
C THR A 118 -6.70 -8.78 -6.90
N LYS A 119 -7.75 -7.98 -7.08
CA LYS A 119 -8.67 -8.10 -8.22
C LYS A 119 -8.26 -7.22 -9.40
N LYS A 120 -7.75 -5.99 -9.14
CA LYS A 120 -7.41 -5.01 -10.17
C LYS A 120 -5.92 -4.72 -10.21
N CYS A 121 -5.35 -4.19 -9.13
CA CYS A 121 -3.92 -3.92 -9.06
C CYS A 121 -3.38 -3.86 -7.63
N LEU A 122 -2.10 -4.19 -7.49
CA LEU A 122 -1.26 -3.89 -6.34
C LEU A 122 -0.40 -2.67 -6.69
N ILE A 123 -0.41 -1.65 -5.85
CA ILE A 123 0.42 -0.45 -6.01
C ILE A 123 1.50 -0.48 -4.93
N VAL A 124 2.75 -0.51 -5.38
CA VAL A 124 3.93 -0.50 -4.53
C VAL A 124 4.68 0.82 -4.72
N SER A 125 5.04 1.47 -3.64
CA SER A 125 5.95 2.61 -3.64
C SER A 125 7.16 2.31 -2.76
N THR A 126 8.34 2.78 -3.18
CA THR A 126 9.58 2.63 -2.42
C THR A 126 10.51 3.80 -2.68
N PRO A 127 11.30 4.27 -1.70
CA PRO A 127 12.29 5.30 -1.92
C PRO A 127 13.46 4.77 -2.78
N LEU A 128 13.93 5.57 -3.73
CA LEU A 128 15.11 5.25 -4.54
C LEU A 128 16.40 5.21 -3.72
N TYR A 129 16.48 6.09 -2.75
CA TYR A 129 17.63 6.19 -1.85
C TYR A 129 17.14 5.97 -0.43
N PRO A 130 17.26 4.75 0.09
CA PRO A 130 16.87 4.49 1.47
C PRO A 130 17.74 5.34 2.38
N ALA A 131 17.14 6.27 3.09
CA ALA A 131 17.78 6.91 4.21
C ALA A 131 18.10 5.84 5.26
N ASN A 132 19.25 5.96 5.95
CA ASN A 132 19.45 5.23 7.20
C ASN A 132 18.45 5.80 8.20
N ILE A 133 17.23 5.29 8.17
CA ILE A 133 16.19 5.73 9.10
C ILE A 133 16.52 5.12 10.44
N LYS A 134 16.75 5.99 11.43
CA LYS A 134 16.76 5.56 12.83
C LYS A 134 15.37 4.99 13.12
N THR A 135 15.33 3.82 13.74
CA THR A 135 14.10 3.19 14.18
C THR A 135 13.21 4.20 14.90
N TYR A 136 12.00 4.42 14.38
CA TYR A 136 11.03 5.30 15.01
C TYR A 136 10.43 4.55 16.21
N LEU A 137 10.45 5.18 17.40
CA LEU A 137 10.00 4.56 18.64
C LEU A 137 10.64 3.19 18.97
N GLY A 138 11.82 2.87 18.39
CA GLY A 138 12.49 1.60 18.62
C GLY A 138 11.94 0.41 17.84
N SER A 139 11.06 0.64 16.87
CA SER A 139 10.51 -0.42 16.00
C SER A 139 11.60 -1.01 15.12
N GLU A 140 11.81 -2.31 15.23
CA GLU A 140 12.71 -3.07 14.34
C GLU A 140 12.17 -3.18 12.91
N TYR A 141 10.88 -2.94 12.72
CA TYR A 141 10.21 -2.97 11.42
C TYR A 141 10.54 -1.77 10.54
N ASP A 142 11.09 -0.67 11.10
CA ASP A 142 11.46 0.53 10.34
C ASP A 142 12.80 0.40 9.60
N GLN A 143 13.53 -0.70 9.80
CA GLN A 143 14.84 -0.88 9.20
C GLN A 143 14.72 -1.24 7.71
N HIS A 144 15.35 -0.44 6.83
CA HIS A 144 15.47 -0.77 5.41
C HIS A 144 16.47 -1.91 5.20
N LYS A 145 16.00 -3.03 4.66
CA LYS A 145 16.77 -4.24 4.39
C LYS A 145 17.18 -4.38 2.93
N SER A 146 16.45 -3.72 2.00
CA SER A 146 16.68 -3.83 0.57
C SER A 146 16.42 -2.54 -0.19
N ARG A 147 16.92 -2.50 -1.43
CA ARG A 147 16.64 -1.45 -2.42
C ARG A 147 15.93 -2.06 -3.61
N TRP A 148 14.93 -1.37 -4.16
CA TRP A 148 14.10 -1.88 -5.23
C TRP A 148 14.23 -1.02 -6.48
N TRP A 149 14.34 -1.70 -7.63
CA TRP A 149 14.51 -1.09 -8.95
C TRP A 149 13.56 -1.74 -9.94
N GLU A 150 13.44 -1.14 -11.11
CA GLU A 150 12.62 -1.64 -12.22
C GLU A 150 12.87 -3.13 -12.53
N LEU A 151 14.15 -3.54 -12.55
CA LEU A 151 14.55 -4.92 -12.84
C LEU A 151 14.05 -5.95 -11.81
N ASP A 152 13.70 -5.53 -10.60
CA ASP A 152 13.16 -6.44 -9.59
C ASP A 152 11.72 -6.88 -9.89
N PHE A 153 11.03 -6.20 -10.80
CA PHE A 153 9.62 -6.43 -11.12
C PHE A 153 9.40 -7.01 -12.53
N VAL A 154 10.46 -7.42 -13.23
CA VAL A 154 10.39 -7.89 -14.64
C VAL A 154 9.52 -9.13 -14.85
N ASP A 155 9.33 -9.94 -13.81
CA ASP A 155 8.51 -11.16 -13.87
C ASP A 155 7.01 -10.87 -13.66
N PHE A 156 6.64 -9.61 -13.43
CA PHE A 156 5.26 -9.19 -13.23
C PHE A 156 4.75 -8.36 -14.40
N ASP A 157 3.43 -8.36 -14.60
CA ASP A 157 2.75 -7.40 -15.50
C ASP A 157 2.64 -6.05 -14.78
N VAL A 158 3.39 -5.06 -15.27
CA VAL A 158 3.60 -3.81 -14.54
C VAL A 158 3.47 -2.54 -15.37
N ALA A 159 3.00 -1.48 -14.72
CA ALA A 159 3.16 -0.10 -15.17
C ALA A 159 3.94 0.69 -14.12
N TYR A 160 4.90 1.50 -14.57
CA TYR A 160 5.81 2.25 -13.71
C TYR A 160 5.56 3.74 -13.72
N LYS A 161 5.86 4.39 -12.60
CA LYS A 161 6.05 5.82 -12.52
C LYS A 161 7.27 6.16 -11.68
N PHE A 162 8.23 6.85 -12.30
CA PHE A 162 9.39 7.39 -11.63
C PHE A 162 9.12 8.85 -11.25
N ILE A 163 9.37 9.21 -10.00
CA ILE A 163 9.18 10.57 -9.49
C ILE A 163 10.53 11.07 -8.97
N PRO A 164 11.22 11.93 -9.73
CA PRO A 164 12.44 12.54 -9.25
C PRO A 164 12.12 13.58 -8.17
N ILE A 165 12.78 13.49 -7.03
CA ILE A 165 12.64 14.42 -5.90
C ILE A 165 14.04 14.91 -5.52
N GLY A 166 14.58 15.90 -6.23
CA GLY A 166 15.92 16.40 -5.99
C GLY A 166 16.96 15.28 -6.11
N THR A 167 17.75 15.06 -5.03
CA THR A 167 18.68 13.91 -4.91
C THR A 167 18.01 12.62 -4.44
N ASN A 168 16.75 12.70 -4.02
CA ASN A 168 15.92 11.58 -3.59
C ASN A 168 14.79 11.39 -4.57
N GLY A 169 14.39 10.15 -4.84
CA GLY A 169 13.29 9.81 -5.72
C GLY A 169 12.41 8.76 -5.08
N ALA A 170 11.18 8.66 -5.58
CA ALA A 170 10.28 7.56 -5.28
C ALA A 170 10.02 6.77 -6.57
N TYR A 171 9.95 5.48 -6.42
CA TYR A 171 9.55 4.55 -7.46
C TYR A 171 8.15 4.06 -7.16
N ILE A 172 7.24 4.18 -8.12
CA ILE A 172 5.89 3.65 -7.99
C ILE A 172 5.69 2.60 -9.06
N VAL A 173 5.28 1.42 -8.64
CA VAL A 173 4.98 0.28 -9.51
C VAL A 173 3.52 -0.11 -9.31
N LYS A 174 2.77 -0.15 -10.40
CA LYS A 174 1.42 -0.72 -10.44
C LYS A 174 1.53 -2.10 -11.05
N ILE A 175 1.20 -3.13 -10.29
CA ILE A 175 1.32 -4.54 -10.66
C ILE A 175 -0.07 -5.11 -10.87
N PHE A 176 -0.29 -5.76 -12.01
CA PHE A 176 -1.56 -6.37 -12.34
C PHE A 176 -1.57 -7.86 -11.98
N PRO A 177 -2.67 -8.38 -11.42
CA PRO A 177 -2.80 -9.81 -11.22
C PRO A 177 -2.82 -10.51 -12.59
N THR A 178 -2.11 -11.63 -12.69
CA THR A 178 -2.13 -12.46 -13.90
C THR A 178 -3.58 -12.85 -14.20
N LYS A 179 -4.10 -12.47 -15.36
CA LYS A 179 -5.41 -12.94 -15.80
C LYS A 179 -5.30 -14.46 -15.99
N HIS A 180 -5.87 -15.22 -15.07
CA HIS A 180 -6.15 -16.63 -15.40
C HIS A 180 -7.09 -16.62 -16.59
N HIS A 181 -6.58 -16.88 -17.79
CA HIS A 181 -7.42 -17.28 -18.90
C HIS A 181 -8.04 -18.61 -18.46
N GLY A 182 -9.30 -18.53 -17.99
CA GLY A 182 -10.08 -19.69 -17.67
C GLY A 182 -10.17 -20.55 -18.95
N SER A 183 -9.66 -21.74 -18.83
CA SER A 183 -9.85 -22.83 -19.78
C SER A 183 -11.31 -23.26 -19.82
#